data_655649b74c106374ec430ee441c35b61
#
_entry.id   655649b74c106374ec430ee441c35b61
#
_cell.length_a   1.000
_cell.length_b   1.000
_cell.length_c   1.000
_cell.angle_alpha   90.00
_cell.angle_beta   90.00
_cell.angle_gamma   90.00
#
_symmetry.space_group_name_H-M   'P 1'
#
loop_
_entity.id
_entity.type
_entity.pdbx_description
1 polymer ?
#
loop_
_entity_poly.entity_id
_entity_poly.type
_entity_poly.pdbx_seq_one_letter_code
_entity_poly.pdbx_strand_id
1 'polypeptide(L)'
;MTPLLAARGVSRRYGDREVLAPCDLELRAGELVALVGPNGSGKSTLLSVLAGALDPSGGQVERSATVGWAPQRPALYGRLTPRENLRLFARLEGHPAAAELDLPETPTVTHSVGMRQRLNLALAFLGEPRVLLLDEPTASLDPAQRALLWERLARVREAGGAVCFATQNVEERERADRTLELLDGRLLP
;
A
#
# COMPACT_ATOMS: atom_id res chain seq x y z
N MET A 1 4.36 -23.01 -4.05
CA MET A 1 4.84 -21.81 -4.79
C MET A 1 5.42 -20.86 -3.76
N THR A 2 6.59 -20.29 -4.02
CA THR A 2 7.24 -19.32 -3.13
C THR A 2 6.40 -18.03 -3.07
N PRO A 3 6.13 -17.46 -1.88
CA PRO A 3 5.40 -16.20 -1.76
C PRO A 3 6.22 -15.05 -2.35
N LEU A 4 5.54 -14.02 -2.88
CA LEU A 4 6.16 -12.79 -3.36
C LEU A 4 6.64 -11.90 -2.19
N LEU A 5 5.97 -12.03 -1.04
CA LEU A 5 6.31 -11.39 0.22
C LEU A 5 5.92 -12.32 1.36
N ALA A 6 6.78 -12.47 2.36
CA ALA A 6 6.50 -13.24 3.57
C ALA A 6 6.95 -12.47 4.82
N ALA A 7 6.07 -12.36 5.80
CA ALA A 7 6.37 -11.92 7.15
C ALA A 7 6.39 -13.12 8.09
N ARG A 8 7.41 -13.21 8.95
CA ARG A 8 7.60 -14.30 9.92
C ARG A 8 7.81 -13.72 11.32
N GLY A 9 6.87 -13.96 12.21
CA GLY A 9 6.89 -13.48 13.59
C GLY A 9 7.00 -11.96 13.71
N VAL A 10 6.51 -11.22 12.70
CA VAL A 10 6.63 -9.76 12.64
C VAL A 10 5.83 -9.13 13.76
N SER A 11 6.50 -8.28 14.55
CA SER A 11 5.88 -7.53 15.63
C SER A 11 6.35 -6.08 15.65
N ARG A 12 5.58 -5.18 16.29
CA ARG A 12 5.98 -3.78 16.47
C ARG A 12 5.56 -3.23 17.81
N ARG A 13 6.52 -2.57 18.48
CA ARG A 13 6.34 -1.86 19.75
C ARG A 13 6.77 -0.41 19.60
N TYR A 14 6.12 0.47 20.34
CA TYR A 14 6.52 1.87 20.52
C TYR A 14 6.66 2.11 22.02
N GLY A 15 7.89 2.14 22.50
CA GLY A 15 8.17 2.08 23.94
C GLY A 15 7.57 0.80 24.54
N ASP A 16 6.76 0.93 25.58
CA ASP A 16 6.11 -0.22 26.25
C ASP A 16 4.83 -0.69 25.56
N ARG A 17 4.31 0.08 24.60
CA ARG A 17 3.07 -0.27 23.91
C ARG A 17 3.35 -1.21 22.74
N GLU A 18 2.80 -2.42 22.80
CA GLU A 18 2.73 -3.33 21.66
C GLU A 18 1.57 -2.89 20.75
N VAL A 19 1.89 -2.58 19.47
CA VAL A 19 0.91 -2.18 18.46
C VAL A 19 0.63 -3.31 17.48
N LEU A 20 1.62 -4.20 17.29
CA LEU A 20 1.50 -5.39 16.49
C LEU A 20 2.13 -6.56 17.25
N ALA A 21 1.30 -7.53 17.64
CA ALA A 21 1.76 -8.79 18.19
C ALA A 21 2.44 -9.63 17.12
N PRO A 22 3.34 -10.57 17.48
CA PRO A 22 3.98 -11.44 16.50
C PRO A 22 2.96 -12.10 15.57
N CYS A 23 3.14 -11.90 14.26
CA CYS A 23 2.24 -12.44 13.25
C CYS A 23 3.00 -12.93 12.01
N ASP A 24 2.38 -13.89 11.33
CA ASP A 24 2.84 -14.42 10.06
C ASP A 24 1.85 -14.05 8.95
N LEU A 25 2.39 -13.67 7.79
CA LEU A 25 1.60 -13.34 6.62
C LEU A 25 2.39 -13.66 5.36
N GLU A 26 1.71 -14.23 4.38
CA GLU A 26 2.26 -14.44 3.04
C GLU A 26 1.36 -13.77 2.00
N LEU A 27 1.98 -13.16 0.99
CA LEU A 27 1.33 -12.68 -0.22
C LEU A 27 1.83 -13.50 -1.40
N ARG A 28 0.92 -14.16 -2.10
CA ARG A 28 1.22 -15.05 -3.21
C ARG A 28 0.82 -14.43 -4.54
N ALA A 29 1.44 -14.92 -5.61
CA ALA A 29 1.11 -14.48 -6.96
C ALA A 29 -0.38 -14.70 -7.27
N GLY A 30 -1.03 -13.68 -7.86
CA GLY A 30 -2.43 -13.73 -8.22
C GLY A 30 -3.41 -13.48 -7.07
N GLU A 31 -2.93 -13.05 -5.88
CA GLU A 31 -3.79 -12.76 -4.73
C GLU A 31 -4.15 -11.27 -4.61
N LEU A 32 -5.41 -11.03 -4.30
CA LEU A 32 -5.93 -9.75 -3.81
C LEU A 32 -6.39 -9.96 -2.35
N VAL A 33 -5.67 -9.38 -1.39
CA VAL A 33 -5.87 -9.60 0.05
C VAL A 33 -6.40 -8.33 0.71
N ALA A 34 -7.53 -8.41 1.38
CA ALA A 34 -8.05 -7.33 2.21
C ALA A 34 -7.56 -7.48 3.66
N LEU A 35 -6.99 -6.41 4.21
CA LEU A 35 -6.65 -6.29 5.62
C LEU A 35 -7.72 -5.41 6.29
N VAL A 36 -8.54 -6.00 7.14
CA VAL A 36 -9.65 -5.31 7.81
C VAL A 36 -9.43 -5.23 9.31
N GLY A 37 -10.17 -4.36 9.97
CA GLY A 37 -10.14 -4.17 11.41
C GLY A 37 -10.44 -2.73 11.80
N PRO A 38 -10.76 -2.46 13.08
CA PRO A 38 -11.09 -1.12 13.55
C PRO A 38 -9.93 -0.12 13.43
N ASN A 39 -10.24 1.16 13.58
CA ASN A 39 -9.21 2.19 13.66
C ASN A 39 -8.28 1.93 14.85
N GLY A 40 -6.97 2.09 14.62
CA GLY A 40 -5.96 1.84 15.66
C GLY A 40 -5.60 0.36 15.89
N SER A 41 -6.18 -0.59 15.14
CA SER A 41 -5.85 -2.02 15.27
C SER A 41 -4.44 -2.40 14.81
N GLY A 42 -3.72 -1.51 14.09
CA GLY A 42 -2.36 -1.76 13.63
C GLY A 42 -2.21 -2.00 12.12
N LYS A 43 -3.28 -1.88 11.29
CA LYS A 43 -3.24 -2.12 9.83
C LYS A 43 -2.15 -1.30 9.12
N SER A 44 -2.13 0.01 9.33
CA SER A 44 -1.11 0.90 8.75
C SER A 44 0.29 0.55 9.20
N THR A 45 0.44 0.13 10.47
CA THR A 45 1.72 -0.33 11.03
C THR A 45 2.19 -1.60 10.35
N LEU A 46 1.31 -2.60 10.20
CA LEU A 46 1.62 -3.85 9.51
C LEU A 46 2.02 -3.57 8.05
N LEU A 47 1.21 -2.83 7.31
CA LEU A 47 1.53 -2.49 5.91
C LEU A 47 2.85 -1.72 5.78
N SER A 48 3.14 -0.78 6.69
CA SER A 48 4.41 -0.03 6.70
C SER A 48 5.61 -0.95 6.95
N VAL A 49 5.48 -1.95 7.83
CA VAL A 49 6.53 -2.96 8.06
C VAL A 49 6.70 -3.85 6.84
N LEU A 50 5.61 -4.32 6.23
CA LEU A 50 5.65 -5.12 5.02
C LEU A 50 6.30 -4.36 3.86
N ALA A 51 6.04 -3.06 3.75
CA ALA A 51 6.65 -2.19 2.73
C ALA A 51 8.14 -1.89 2.97
N GLY A 52 8.64 -2.09 4.19
CA GLY A 52 9.99 -1.68 4.58
C GLY A 52 10.12 -0.20 4.91
N ALA A 53 9.00 0.50 5.03
CA ALA A 53 8.96 1.89 5.48
C ALA A 53 9.10 2.03 7.01
N LEU A 54 8.96 0.92 7.73
CA LEU A 54 9.10 0.82 9.18
C LEU A 54 9.78 -0.50 9.54
N ASP A 55 10.83 -0.44 10.37
CA ASP A 55 11.48 -1.65 10.87
C ASP A 55 10.59 -2.39 11.87
N PRO A 56 10.49 -3.71 11.82
CA PRO A 56 9.83 -4.50 12.85
C PRO A 56 10.63 -4.44 14.17
N SER A 57 9.95 -4.60 15.31
CA SER A 57 10.61 -4.80 16.60
C SER A 57 11.04 -6.25 16.82
N GLY A 58 10.45 -7.19 16.09
CA GLY A 58 10.79 -8.60 16.07
C GLY A 58 10.31 -9.25 14.79
N GLY A 59 10.84 -10.44 14.49
CA GLY A 59 10.56 -11.13 13.25
C GLY A 59 11.29 -10.53 12.04
N GLN A 60 10.90 -10.97 10.86
CA GLN A 60 11.52 -10.54 9.60
C GLN A 60 10.51 -10.52 8.46
N VAL A 61 10.79 -9.68 7.43
CA VAL A 61 10.02 -9.65 6.18
C VAL A 61 10.94 -10.00 5.02
N GLU A 62 10.59 -11.06 4.31
CA GLU A 62 11.25 -11.48 3.07
C GLU A 62 10.47 -10.93 1.88
N ARG A 63 11.15 -10.21 0.98
CA ARG A 63 10.57 -9.62 -0.23
C ARG A 63 11.26 -10.26 -1.44
N SER A 64 10.57 -11.21 -2.08
CA SER A 64 11.06 -11.89 -3.29
C SER A 64 10.71 -11.14 -4.56
N ALA A 65 10.03 -10.00 -4.45
CA ALA A 65 9.59 -9.16 -5.55
C ALA A 65 9.61 -7.67 -5.17
N THR A 66 9.57 -6.79 -6.17
CA THR A 66 9.44 -5.35 -5.99
C THR A 66 8.13 -4.99 -5.32
N VAL A 67 8.17 -4.06 -4.37
CA VAL A 67 7.02 -3.65 -3.56
C VAL A 67 6.70 -2.18 -3.82
N GLY A 68 5.48 -1.90 -4.23
CA GLY A 68 4.93 -0.54 -4.27
C GLY A 68 4.09 -0.26 -3.02
N TRP A 69 4.21 0.94 -2.47
CA TRP A 69 3.57 1.33 -1.21
C TRP A 69 2.81 2.64 -1.33
N ALA A 70 1.52 2.62 -0.99
CA ALA A 70 0.70 3.82 -0.83
C ALA A 70 0.24 3.93 0.63
N PRO A 71 0.88 4.77 1.45
CA PRO A 71 0.44 5.04 2.82
C PRO A 71 -0.87 5.83 2.83
N GLN A 72 -1.63 5.72 3.93
CA GLN A 72 -2.86 6.49 4.15
C GLN A 72 -2.62 8.00 4.07
N ARG A 73 -1.47 8.46 4.57
CA ARG A 73 -1.02 9.85 4.44
C ARG A 73 0.08 9.93 3.40
N PRO A 74 -0.20 10.51 2.23
CA PRO A 74 0.79 10.63 1.17
C PRO A 74 2.06 11.35 1.61
N ALA A 75 3.22 10.74 1.42
CA ALA A 75 4.53 11.32 1.70
C ALA A 75 5.03 12.14 0.50
N LEU A 76 4.30 13.20 0.15
CA LEU A 76 4.61 14.04 -1.01
C LEU A 76 5.46 15.25 -0.63
N TYR A 77 6.34 15.66 -1.54
CA TYR A 77 7.04 16.93 -1.43
C TYR A 77 6.09 18.06 -1.84
N GLY A 78 5.53 18.75 -0.86
CA GLY A 78 4.45 19.73 -1.05
C GLY A 78 4.79 20.91 -1.96
N ARG A 79 6.08 21.29 -2.07
CA ARG A 79 6.56 22.37 -2.94
C ARG A 79 6.80 21.94 -4.39
N LEU A 80 6.81 20.64 -4.65
CA LEU A 80 6.98 20.08 -5.98
C LEU A 80 5.63 19.86 -6.65
N THR A 81 5.59 19.98 -7.97
CA THR A 81 4.45 19.59 -8.82
C THR A 81 4.29 18.06 -8.83
N PRO A 82 3.15 17.50 -9.30
CA PRO A 82 2.99 16.06 -9.46
C PRO A 82 4.09 15.42 -10.31
N ARG A 83 4.41 16.03 -11.44
CA ARG A 83 5.47 15.55 -12.35
C ARG A 83 6.84 15.55 -11.69
N GLU A 84 7.17 16.58 -10.92
CA GLU A 84 8.43 16.66 -10.18
C GLU A 84 8.50 15.61 -9.07
N ASN A 85 7.40 15.37 -8.33
CA ASN A 85 7.31 14.29 -7.36
C ASN A 85 7.56 12.94 -8.04
N LEU A 86 6.84 12.63 -9.12
CA LEU A 86 7.01 11.36 -9.86
C LEU A 86 8.45 11.18 -10.36
N ARG A 87 9.06 12.22 -10.92
CA ARG A 87 10.47 12.16 -11.38
C ARG A 87 11.45 11.95 -10.23
N LEU A 88 11.22 12.62 -9.10
CA LEU A 88 12.08 12.48 -7.92
C LEU A 88 12.04 11.05 -7.39
N PHE A 89 10.84 10.49 -7.15
CA PHE A 89 10.71 9.14 -6.65
C PHE A 89 11.21 8.09 -7.65
N ALA A 90 10.89 8.24 -8.95
CA ALA A 90 11.43 7.37 -9.99
C ALA A 90 12.96 7.34 -9.97
N ARG A 91 13.60 8.49 -9.81
CA ARG A 91 15.07 8.57 -9.72
C ARG A 91 15.62 7.94 -8.44
N LEU A 92 14.95 8.16 -7.29
CA LEU A 92 15.37 7.58 -6.00
C LEU A 92 15.29 6.05 -6.01
N GLU A 93 14.29 5.50 -6.69
CA GLU A 93 14.04 4.07 -6.79
C GLU A 93 14.73 3.41 -8.00
N GLY A 94 15.45 4.19 -8.83
CA GLY A 94 16.15 3.67 -10.00
C GLY A 94 15.25 3.27 -11.16
N HIS A 95 14.03 3.84 -11.22
CA HIS A 95 13.07 3.56 -12.29
C HIS A 95 13.15 4.59 -13.44
N PRO A 96 12.70 4.24 -14.66
CA PRO A 96 12.53 5.21 -15.72
C PRO A 96 11.50 6.27 -15.31
N ALA A 97 11.52 7.42 -16.02
CA ALA A 97 10.58 8.50 -15.76
C ALA A 97 9.13 7.97 -15.79
N ALA A 98 8.37 8.33 -14.77
CA ALA A 98 6.99 7.85 -14.63
C ALA A 98 6.08 8.38 -15.74
N ALA A 99 5.01 7.63 -16.00
CA ALA A 99 3.94 8.04 -16.90
C ALA A 99 3.34 9.40 -16.49
N GLU A 100 2.81 10.14 -17.45
CA GLU A 100 2.10 11.38 -17.17
C GLU A 100 0.83 11.10 -16.38
N LEU A 101 0.61 11.94 -15.36
CA LEU A 101 -0.59 11.92 -14.53
C LEU A 101 -1.38 13.19 -14.84
N ASP A 102 -2.66 13.03 -15.20
CA ASP A 102 -3.55 14.15 -15.44
C ASP A 102 -3.91 14.84 -14.11
N LEU A 103 -3.01 15.70 -13.67
CA LEU A 103 -3.13 16.59 -12.52
C LEU A 103 -2.54 17.97 -12.87
N PRO A 104 -3.05 19.05 -12.25
CA PRO A 104 -2.48 20.39 -12.44
C PRO A 104 -1.00 20.42 -12.08
N GLU A 105 -0.18 21.06 -12.91
CA GLU A 105 1.25 21.26 -12.66
C GLU A 105 1.52 22.45 -11.70
N THR A 106 0.87 22.39 -10.53
CA THR A 106 1.04 23.32 -9.41
C THR A 106 1.62 22.58 -8.21
N PRO A 107 2.22 23.28 -7.22
CA PRO A 107 2.74 22.65 -6.01
C PRO A 107 1.68 21.78 -5.32
N THR A 108 2.05 20.54 -4.96
CA THR A 108 1.10 19.55 -4.44
C THR A 108 0.47 19.95 -3.11
N VAL A 109 1.05 20.90 -2.39
CA VAL A 109 0.43 21.49 -1.19
C VAL A 109 -0.89 22.20 -1.50
N THR A 110 -1.10 22.69 -2.73
CA THR A 110 -2.33 23.36 -3.16
C THR A 110 -3.40 22.40 -3.68
N HIS A 111 -3.07 21.12 -3.81
CA HIS A 111 -3.95 20.11 -4.35
C HIS A 111 -5.02 19.65 -3.35
N SER A 112 -6.17 19.25 -3.85
CA SER A 112 -7.20 18.59 -3.05
C SER A 112 -6.70 17.27 -2.47
N VAL A 113 -7.39 16.76 -1.45
CA VAL A 113 -7.05 15.45 -0.84
C VAL A 113 -7.10 14.35 -1.90
N GLY A 114 -8.15 14.33 -2.75
CA GLY A 114 -8.27 13.34 -3.82
C GLY A 114 -7.15 13.43 -4.87
N MET A 115 -6.72 14.65 -5.26
CA MET A 115 -5.58 14.82 -6.16
C MET A 115 -4.28 14.30 -5.56
N ARG A 116 -4.04 14.57 -4.28
CA ARG A 116 -2.88 14.01 -3.57
C ARG A 116 -2.96 12.49 -3.45
N GLN A 117 -4.15 11.93 -3.25
CA GLN A 117 -4.34 10.47 -3.23
C GLN A 117 -4.06 9.84 -4.60
N ARG A 118 -4.50 10.45 -5.70
CA ARG A 118 -4.17 10.00 -7.05
C ARG A 118 -2.66 9.98 -7.30
N LEU A 119 -1.94 11.01 -6.86
CA LEU A 119 -0.48 11.04 -6.96
C LEU A 119 0.18 9.98 -6.07
N ASN A 120 -0.30 9.79 -4.84
CA ASN A 120 0.17 8.74 -3.92
C ASN A 120 0.08 7.35 -4.55
N LEU A 121 -1.08 7.05 -5.14
CA LEU A 121 -1.28 5.80 -5.87
C LEU A 121 -0.35 5.69 -7.08
N ALA A 122 -0.19 6.76 -7.86
CA ALA A 122 0.72 6.75 -9.01
C ALA A 122 2.17 6.43 -8.59
N LEU A 123 2.61 6.97 -7.45
CA LEU A 123 3.93 6.64 -6.88
C LEU A 123 4.03 5.16 -6.49
N ALA A 124 3.00 4.59 -5.88
CA ALA A 124 3.00 3.16 -5.53
C ALA A 124 3.09 2.22 -6.75
N PHE A 125 2.71 2.69 -7.93
CA PHE A 125 2.82 1.93 -9.17
C PHE A 125 4.12 2.18 -9.95
N LEU A 126 5.04 2.99 -9.43
CA LEU A 126 6.34 3.20 -10.09
C LEU A 126 7.12 1.88 -10.24
N GLY A 127 7.75 1.72 -11.39
CA GLY A 127 8.55 0.52 -11.67
C GLY A 127 7.75 -0.77 -11.80
N GLU A 128 6.43 -0.69 -11.94
CA GLU A 128 5.54 -1.85 -12.13
C GLU A 128 5.75 -2.94 -11.07
N PRO A 129 5.57 -2.61 -9.78
CA PRO A 129 5.84 -3.55 -8.70
C PRO A 129 4.94 -4.77 -8.78
N ARG A 130 5.50 -5.93 -8.44
CA ARG A 130 4.74 -7.18 -8.36
C ARG A 130 3.95 -7.34 -7.07
N VAL A 131 4.29 -6.58 -6.03
CA VAL A 131 3.51 -6.51 -4.78
C VAL A 131 3.07 -5.08 -4.57
N LEU A 132 1.77 -4.87 -4.34
CA LEU A 132 1.21 -3.58 -3.94
C LEU A 132 0.67 -3.66 -2.53
N LEU A 133 1.09 -2.71 -1.70
CA LEU A 133 0.60 -2.52 -0.35
C LEU A 133 -0.11 -1.16 -0.30
N LEU A 134 -1.40 -1.14 0.03
CA LEU A 134 -2.22 0.05 -0.09
C LEU A 134 -3.02 0.29 1.19
N ASP A 135 -2.87 1.46 1.78
CA ASP A 135 -3.58 1.82 3.01
C ASP A 135 -4.73 2.78 2.71
N GLU A 136 -5.97 2.31 2.84
CA GLU A 136 -7.21 3.01 2.50
C GLU A 136 -7.16 3.63 1.08
N PRO A 137 -6.88 2.83 0.02
CA PRO A 137 -6.51 3.37 -1.29
C PRO A 137 -7.60 4.17 -2.00
N THR A 138 -8.86 3.89 -1.70
CA THR A 138 -10.03 4.55 -2.32
C THR A 138 -10.51 5.77 -1.56
N ALA A 139 -9.96 6.04 -0.38
CA ALA A 139 -10.31 7.23 0.40
C ALA A 139 -10.12 8.50 -0.44
N SER A 140 -11.13 9.35 -0.45
CA SER A 140 -11.14 10.63 -1.19
C SER A 140 -11.05 10.52 -2.72
N LEU A 141 -11.26 9.35 -3.30
CA LEU A 141 -11.43 9.15 -4.73
C LEU A 141 -12.92 9.25 -5.11
N ASP A 142 -13.20 9.87 -6.25
CA ASP A 142 -14.53 9.81 -6.86
C ASP A 142 -14.83 8.42 -7.45
N PRO A 143 -16.10 8.12 -7.79
CA PRO A 143 -16.47 6.79 -8.29
C PRO A 143 -15.71 6.35 -9.56
N ALA A 144 -15.42 7.28 -10.47
CA ALA A 144 -14.69 6.96 -11.70
C ALA A 144 -13.23 6.60 -11.40
N GLN A 145 -12.58 7.36 -10.51
CA GLN A 145 -11.20 7.08 -10.07
C GLN A 145 -11.10 5.76 -9.28
N ARG A 146 -12.12 5.43 -8.47
CA ARG A 146 -12.19 4.12 -7.79
C ARG A 146 -12.28 2.98 -8.80
N ALA A 147 -13.13 3.09 -9.80
CA ALA A 147 -13.25 2.07 -10.85
C ALA A 147 -11.92 1.84 -11.57
N LEU A 148 -11.24 2.91 -11.99
CA LEU A 148 -9.93 2.83 -12.64
C LEU A 148 -8.87 2.19 -11.73
N LEU A 149 -8.88 2.49 -10.42
CA LEU A 149 -7.98 1.84 -9.47
C LEU A 149 -8.22 0.32 -9.43
N TRP A 150 -9.48 -0.10 -9.27
CA TRP A 150 -9.81 -1.54 -9.20
C TRP A 150 -9.44 -2.29 -10.48
N GLU A 151 -9.67 -1.70 -11.66
CA GLU A 151 -9.21 -2.26 -12.93
C GLU A 151 -7.67 -2.43 -12.96
N ARG A 152 -6.95 -1.44 -12.44
CA ARG A 152 -5.49 -1.49 -12.39
C ARG A 152 -4.98 -2.56 -11.43
N LEU A 153 -5.62 -2.71 -10.26
CA LEU A 153 -5.30 -3.77 -9.29
C LEU A 153 -5.60 -5.16 -9.87
N ALA A 154 -6.70 -5.32 -10.59
CA ALA A 154 -7.03 -6.57 -11.29
C ALA A 154 -5.95 -6.95 -12.31
N ARG A 155 -5.44 -6.00 -13.10
CA ARG A 155 -4.34 -6.25 -14.04
C ARG A 155 -3.05 -6.68 -13.34
N VAL A 156 -2.69 -6.08 -12.20
CA VAL A 156 -1.53 -6.52 -11.41
C VAL A 156 -1.70 -7.97 -10.95
N ARG A 157 -2.88 -8.32 -10.45
CA ARG A 157 -3.23 -9.69 -10.04
C ARG A 157 -3.14 -10.67 -11.22
N GLU A 158 -3.75 -10.34 -12.35
CA GLU A 158 -3.76 -11.18 -13.58
C GLU A 158 -2.35 -11.39 -14.15
N ALA A 159 -1.48 -10.38 -14.01
CA ALA A 159 -0.05 -10.49 -14.35
C ALA A 159 0.77 -11.32 -13.35
N GLY A 160 0.13 -11.94 -12.35
CA GLY A 160 0.79 -12.75 -11.32
C GLY A 160 1.43 -11.91 -10.21
N GLY A 161 1.03 -10.66 -10.05
CA GLY A 161 1.36 -9.85 -8.88
C GLY A 161 0.46 -10.17 -7.69
N ALA A 162 0.72 -9.54 -6.54
CA ALA A 162 -0.11 -9.61 -5.34
C ALA A 162 -0.47 -8.22 -4.85
N VAL A 163 -1.65 -8.07 -4.31
CA VAL A 163 -2.11 -6.81 -3.71
C VAL A 163 -2.60 -7.07 -2.30
N CYS A 164 -2.13 -6.28 -1.33
CA CYS A 164 -2.70 -6.23 0.01
C CYS A 164 -3.18 -4.81 0.28
N PHE A 165 -4.44 -4.64 0.59
CA PHE A 165 -5.01 -3.33 0.87
C PHE A 165 -5.76 -3.31 2.19
N ALA A 166 -5.52 -2.26 2.99
CA ALA A 166 -6.31 -2.02 4.19
C ALA A 166 -7.57 -1.26 3.81
N THR A 167 -8.70 -1.68 4.37
CA THR A 167 -9.98 -1.00 4.18
C THR A 167 -10.93 -1.23 5.36
N GLN A 168 -11.87 -0.30 5.52
CA GLN A 168 -13.05 -0.44 6.39
C GLN A 168 -14.35 -0.59 5.58
N ASN A 169 -14.26 -0.49 4.26
CA ASN A 169 -15.42 -0.60 3.37
C ASN A 169 -15.73 -2.08 3.07
N VAL A 170 -16.97 -2.49 3.38
CA VAL A 170 -17.45 -3.87 3.16
C VAL A 170 -17.42 -4.24 1.67
N GLU A 171 -17.85 -3.34 0.78
CA GLU A 171 -17.87 -3.58 -0.67
C GLU A 171 -16.46 -3.83 -1.24
N GLU A 172 -15.44 -3.18 -0.65
CA GLU A 172 -14.05 -3.39 -1.06
C GLU A 172 -13.51 -4.72 -0.55
N ARG A 173 -13.88 -5.10 0.67
CA ARG A 173 -13.54 -6.41 1.23
C ARG A 173 -14.06 -7.55 0.35
N GLU A 174 -15.27 -7.43 -0.19
CA GLU A 174 -15.89 -8.45 -1.06
C GLU A 174 -15.16 -8.64 -2.39
N ARG A 175 -14.28 -7.69 -2.79
CA ARG A 175 -13.44 -7.82 -4.00
C ARG A 175 -12.19 -8.66 -3.77
N ALA A 176 -11.84 -8.93 -2.52
CA ALA A 176 -10.63 -9.67 -2.18
C ALA A 176 -10.84 -11.19 -2.30
N ASP A 177 -9.79 -11.89 -2.71
CA ASP A 177 -9.76 -13.35 -2.71
C ASP A 177 -9.66 -13.90 -1.29
N ARG A 178 -9.06 -13.12 -0.37
CA ARG A 178 -8.86 -13.46 1.03
C ARG A 178 -8.93 -12.23 1.91
N THR A 179 -9.53 -12.39 3.07
CA THR A 179 -9.59 -11.34 4.10
C THR A 179 -8.79 -11.75 5.31
N LEU A 180 -7.98 -10.83 5.83
CA LEU A 180 -7.27 -10.94 7.10
C LEU A 180 -7.83 -9.90 8.05
N GLU A 181 -8.14 -10.30 9.26
CA GLU A 181 -8.65 -9.39 10.27
C GLU A 181 -7.56 -9.04 11.28
N LEU A 182 -7.38 -7.76 11.56
CA LEU A 182 -6.45 -7.29 12.58
C LEU A 182 -7.25 -6.66 13.74
N LEU A 183 -7.20 -7.31 14.90
CA LEU A 183 -7.86 -6.87 16.14
C LEU A 183 -6.81 -6.70 17.24
N ASP A 184 -6.76 -5.52 17.86
CA ASP A 184 -5.85 -5.19 18.96
C ASP A 184 -4.41 -5.65 18.72
N GLY A 185 -3.90 -5.40 17.51
CA GLY A 185 -2.55 -5.77 17.08
C GLY A 185 -2.37 -7.26 16.75
N ARG A 186 -3.41 -8.08 16.77
CA ARG A 186 -3.35 -9.51 16.47
C ARG A 186 -3.99 -9.79 15.12
N LEU A 187 -3.22 -10.44 14.24
CA LEU A 187 -3.70 -10.88 12.94
C LEU A 187 -4.45 -12.20 13.10
N LEU A 188 -5.71 -12.18 12.68
CA LEU A 188 -6.58 -13.36 12.63
C LEU A 188 -6.69 -13.85 11.17
N PRO A 189 -6.78 -15.17 10.97
CA PRO A 189 -6.90 -15.76 9.64
C PRO A 189 -8.25 -15.45 8.98
#